data_2be23fe1176227da6d9b664e39de6f2b
#
_entry.id   2be23fe1176227da6d9b664e39de6f2b
#
_cell.length_a   1.000
_cell.length_b   1.000
_cell.length_c   1.000
_cell.angle_alpha   90.00
_cell.angle_beta   90.00
_cell.angle_gamma   90.00
#
_symmetry.space_group_name_H-M   'P 1'
#
loop_
_entity.id
_entity.type
_entity.pdbx_description
1 polymer ?
#
loop_
_entity_poly.entity_id
_entity_poly.type
_entity_poly.pdbx_seq_one_letter_code
_entity_poly.pdbx_strand_id
1 'polypeptide(L)'
;MVEANSKAPAFKLKGSDGKEHTLSEFKGKYLVLYFYPKDDTPGCTIEAKGFNKKLDAIRKKGAEIVGVSKDDLKSHGKFCDKYGLEFLLLSDPESKTIKEYGAYGDRGIFGMGTLRNTYIIDKKGKIAKVFEKVNPKGHEDEILDALSSLEE
;
A
#
# COMPACT_ATOMS: atom_id res chain seq x y z
N MET A 1 0.15 0.54 -17.65
CA MET A 1 1.15 0.79 -16.62
C MET A 1 0.90 2.12 -15.93
N VAL A 2 1.02 2.17 -14.63
CA VAL A 2 0.72 3.37 -13.85
C VAL A 2 1.97 4.23 -13.72
N GLU A 3 1.86 5.48 -14.10
CA GLU A 3 2.98 6.43 -14.10
C GLU A 3 2.66 7.66 -13.27
N ALA A 4 3.70 8.38 -12.83
CA ALA A 4 3.54 9.65 -12.15
C ALA A 4 2.73 10.63 -13.01
N ASN A 5 1.90 11.42 -12.38
CA ASN A 5 0.98 12.40 -12.98
C ASN A 5 -0.23 11.80 -13.71
N SER A 6 -0.32 10.46 -13.81
CA SER A 6 -1.50 9.82 -14.38
C SER A 6 -2.58 9.65 -13.31
N LYS A 7 -3.82 9.46 -13.76
CA LYS A 7 -4.95 9.20 -12.86
C LYS A 7 -4.78 7.81 -12.24
N ALA A 8 -4.91 7.71 -10.92
CA ALA A 8 -4.83 6.43 -10.23
C ALA A 8 -6.04 5.56 -10.60
N PRO A 9 -5.83 4.25 -10.90
CA PRO A 9 -6.94 3.33 -11.14
C PRO A 9 -7.88 3.25 -9.93
N ALA A 10 -9.18 3.35 -10.18
CA ALA A 10 -10.19 3.19 -9.14
C ALA A 10 -10.20 1.74 -8.65
N PHE A 11 -10.53 1.54 -7.38
CA PHE A 11 -10.67 0.21 -6.82
C PHE A 11 -11.85 0.14 -5.86
N LYS A 12 -12.30 -1.07 -5.60
CA LYS A 12 -13.35 -1.37 -4.63
C LYS A 12 -13.01 -2.73 -4.01
N LEU A 13 -12.45 -2.70 -2.81
CA LEU A 13 -11.90 -3.90 -2.17
C LEU A 13 -12.34 -3.96 -0.71
N LYS A 14 -12.47 -5.18 -0.20
CA LYS A 14 -12.78 -5.39 1.22
C LYS A 14 -11.50 -5.27 2.06
N GLY A 15 -11.65 -4.69 3.23
CA GLY A 15 -10.54 -4.42 4.12
C GLY A 15 -10.53 -5.25 5.39
N SER A 16 -9.42 -5.16 6.12
CA SER A 16 -9.21 -5.83 7.39
C SER A 16 -10.20 -5.42 8.48
N ASP A 17 -10.90 -4.31 8.30
CA ASP A 17 -11.97 -3.84 9.19
C ASP A 17 -13.33 -4.47 8.86
N GLY A 18 -13.39 -5.36 7.88
CA GLY A 18 -14.63 -6.01 7.44
C GLY A 18 -15.48 -5.14 6.51
N LYS A 19 -15.03 -3.96 6.16
CA LYS A 19 -15.78 -3.01 5.30
C LYS A 19 -15.18 -2.93 3.91
N GLU A 20 -16.01 -2.52 2.95
CA GLU A 20 -15.57 -2.26 1.58
C GLU A 20 -15.02 -0.85 1.47
N HIS A 21 -13.92 -0.70 0.74
CA HIS A 21 -13.22 0.58 0.58
C HIS A 21 -12.99 0.90 -0.88
N THR A 22 -13.08 2.18 -1.23
CA THR A 22 -12.85 2.68 -2.59
C THR A 22 -11.78 3.76 -2.60
N LEU A 23 -11.16 3.97 -3.76
CA LEU A 23 -10.17 5.03 -3.92
C LEU A 23 -10.78 6.41 -3.58
N SER A 24 -12.03 6.64 -3.99
CA SER A 24 -12.68 7.94 -3.82
C SER A 24 -12.83 8.39 -2.37
N GLU A 25 -12.90 7.46 -1.43
CA GLU A 25 -13.03 7.83 0.00
C GLU A 25 -11.78 8.51 0.55
N PHE A 26 -10.65 8.40 -0.14
CA PHE A 26 -9.39 9.02 0.27
C PHE A 26 -9.14 10.39 -0.37
N LYS A 27 -10.08 10.91 -1.18
CA LYS A 27 -9.94 12.25 -1.75
C LYS A 27 -9.77 13.28 -0.65
N GLY A 28 -8.89 14.26 -0.89
CA GLY A 28 -8.56 15.28 0.10
C GLY A 28 -7.39 14.90 1.00
N LYS A 29 -6.89 13.69 0.88
CA LYS A 29 -5.69 13.21 1.58
C LYS A 29 -4.71 12.63 0.58
N TYR A 30 -3.44 12.57 0.96
CA TYR A 30 -2.49 11.73 0.25
C TYR A 30 -2.77 10.28 0.65
N LEU A 31 -2.79 9.37 -0.32
CA LEU A 31 -2.92 7.94 -0.05
C LEU A 31 -1.61 7.26 -0.40
N VAL A 32 -1.00 6.62 0.58
CA VAL A 32 0.17 5.77 0.36
C VAL A 32 -0.36 4.34 0.22
N LEU A 33 -0.49 3.91 -1.03
CA LEU A 33 -1.02 2.59 -1.38
C LEU A 33 0.14 1.67 -1.69
N TYR A 34 0.40 0.71 -0.81
CA TYR A 34 1.51 -0.21 -1.05
C TYR A 34 1.03 -1.63 -1.29
N PHE A 35 1.66 -2.27 -2.25
CA PHE A 35 1.37 -3.65 -2.63
C PHE A 35 2.48 -4.53 -2.09
N TYR A 36 2.12 -5.71 -1.60
CA TYR A 36 3.09 -6.64 -1.03
C TYR A 36 2.69 -8.09 -1.32
N PRO A 37 3.67 -9.01 -1.36
CA PRO A 37 3.41 -10.39 -1.79
C PRO A 37 2.53 -11.22 -0.87
N LYS A 38 2.76 -11.21 0.44
CA LYS A 38 2.04 -12.12 1.34
C LYS A 38 2.14 -11.71 2.80
N ASP A 39 1.02 -11.78 3.51
CA ASP A 39 0.95 -11.51 4.95
C ASP A 39 1.92 -12.40 5.72
N ASP A 40 2.49 -11.81 6.78
CA ASP A 40 3.32 -12.51 7.77
C ASP A 40 4.54 -13.24 7.18
N THR A 41 5.07 -12.73 6.08
CA THR A 41 6.38 -13.13 5.58
C THR A 41 7.43 -12.12 6.07
N PRO A 42 8.73 -12.48 6.12
CA PRO A 42 9.73 -11.60 6.73
C PRO A 42 9.78 -10.18 6.17
N GLY A 43 9.84 -10.03 4.84
CA GLY A 43 9.90 -8.71 4.21
C GLY A 43 8.62 -7.91 4.40
N CYS A 44 7.47 -8.55 4.24
CA CYS A 44 6.18 -7.87 4.39
C CYS A 44 5.93 -7.45 5.83
N THR A 45 6.41 -8.25 6.80
CA THR A 45 6.32 -7.92 8.22
C THR A 45 7.19 -6.71 8.56
N ILE A 46 8.42 -6.67 8.06
CA ILE A 46 9.33 -5.54 8.27
C ILE A 46 8.70 -4.24 7.71
N GLU A 47 8.16 -4.30 6.51
CA GLU A 47 7.52 -3.16 5.86
C GLU A 47 6.30 -2.67 6.65
N ALA A 48 5.42 -3.58 7.03
CA ALA A 48 4.20 -3.24 7.77
C ALA A 48 4.52 -2.64 9.14
N LYS A 49 5.47 -3.24 9.86
CA LYS A 49 5.88 -2.72 11.17
C LYS A 49 6.53 -1.35 11.06
N GLY A 50 7.31 -1.12 10.01
CA GLY A 50 7.92 0.19 9.75
C GLY A 50 6.86 1.26 9.54
N PHE A 51 5.86 1.00 8.70
CA PHE A 51 4.75 1.92 8.48
C PHE A 51 3.94 2.15 9.77
N ASN A 52 3.69 1.09 10.52
CA ASN A 52 2.93 1.20 11.76
C ASN A 52 3.64 2.07 12.79
N LYS A 53 4.96 1.91 12.90
CA LYS A 53 5.79 2.71 13.79
C LYS A 53 5.75 4.20 13.44
N LYS A 54 5.68 4.54 12.16
CA LYS A 54 5.66 5.92 11.66
C LYS A 54 4.27 6.42 11.29
N LEU A 55 3.24 5.68 11.63
CA LEU A 55 1.85 5.98 11.22
C LEU A 55 1.40 7.38 11.64
N ASP A 56 1.66 7.76 12.89
CA ASP A 56 1.28 9.08 13.38
C ASP A 56 1.99 10.19 12.59
N ALA A 57 3.27 10.02 12.31
CA ALA A 57 4.04 11.00 11.53
C ALA A 57 3.47 11.12 10.10
N ILE A 58 3.10 10.00 9.50
CA ILE A 58 2.51 9.97 8.15
C ILE A 58 1.15 10.66 8.16
N ARG A 59 0.31 10.36 9.15
CA ARG A 59 -1.01 10.98 9.28
C ARG A 59 -0.93 12.49 9.54
N LYS A 60 0.07 12.94 10.28
CA LYS A 60 0.31 14.37 10.49
C LYS A 60 0.64 15.12 9.20
N LYS A 61 1.15 14.41 8.19
CA LYS A 61 1.42 15.00 6.87
C LYS A 61 0.20 14.97 5.95
N GLY A 62 -0.97 14.61 6.46
CA GLY A 62 -2.20 14.55 5.69
C GLY A 62 -2.30 13.34 4.80
N ALA A 63 -1.65 12.25 5.18
CA ALA A 63 -1.63 11.01 4.42
C ALA A 63 -2.21 9.84 5.19
N GLU A 64 -2.66 8.82 4.46
CA GLU A 64 -3.10 7.54 5.03
C GLU A 64 -2.31 6.41 4.36
N ILE A 65 -2.05 5.35 5.11
CA ILE A 65 -1.40 4.13 4.61
C ILE A 65 -2.45 3.05 4.37
N VAL A 66 -2.39 2.42 3.22
CA VAL A 66 -3.24 1.27 2.90
C VAL A 66 -2.38 0.22 2.22
N GLY A 67 -2.38 -1.00 2.75
CA GLY A 67 -1.68 -2.13 2.13
C GLY A 67 -2.62 -2.99 1.32
N VAL A 68 -2.13 -3.60 0.25
CA VAL A 68 -2.92 -4.49 -0.61
C VAL A 68 -2.11 -5.75 -0.92
N SER A 69 -2.73 -6.90 -0.72
CA SER A 69 -2.21 -8.18 -1.18
C SER A 69 -3.37 -9.06 -1.63
N LYS A 70 -3.06 -10.24 -2.18
CA LYS A 70 -4.11 -11.17 -2.58
C LYS A 70 -4.60 -12.04 -1.41
N ASP A 71 -4.01 -11.90 -0.22
CA ASP A 71 -4.44 -12.66 0.96
C ASP A 71 -5.90 -12.32 1.31
N ASP A 72 -6.59 -13.27 1.94
CA ASP A 72 -7.97 -13.07 2.34
C ASP A 72 -8.11 -12.25 3.64
N LEU A 73 -9.34 -11.91 3.99
CA LEU A 73 -9.61 -11.09 5.18
C LEU A 73 -9.21 -11.78 6.49
N LYS A 74 -9.32 -13.10 6.53
CA LYS A 74 -8.91 -13.87 7.71
C LYS A 74 -7.40 -13.74 7.93
N SER A 75 -6.62 -13.85 6.86
CA SER A 75 -5.17 -13.67 6.90
C SER A 75 -4.81 -12.25 7.33
N HIS A 76 -5.46 -11.24 6.73
CA HIS A 76 -5.25 -9.84 7.09
C HIS A 76 -5.57 -9.56 8.55
N GLY A 77 -6.67 -10.11 9.06
CA GLY A 77 -7.04 -9.96 10.47
C GLY A 77 -5.99 -10.53 11.41
N LYS A 78 -5.49 -11.72 11.10
CA LYS A 78 -4.42 -12.35 11.91
C LYS A 78 -3.12 -11.54 11.86
N PHE A 79 -2.78 -11.02 10.71
CA PHE A 79 -1.56 -10.21 10.52
C PHE A 79 -1.65 -8.92 11.34
N CYS A 80 -2.78 -8.21 11.23
CA CYS A 80 -3.02 -6.99 12.00
C CYS A 80 -2.98 -7.27 13.50
N ASP A 81 -3.64 -8.32 13.97
CA ASP A 81 -3.67 -8.68 15.39
C ASP A 81 -2.29 -9.05 15.93
N LYS A 82 -1.55 -9.84 15.16
CA LYS A 82 -0.25 -10.32 15.58
C LYS A 82 0.76 -9.19 15.81
N TYR A 83 0.72 -8.17 14.97
CA TYR A 83 1.70 -7.07 15.01
C TYR A 83 1.12 -5.72 15.43
N GLY A 84 -0.15 -5.70 15.82
CA GLY A 84 -0.79 -4.45 16.26
C GLY A 84 -0.87 -3.40 15.18
N LEU A 85 -1.09 -3.80 13.92
CA LEU A 85 -1.17 -2.86 12.81
C LEU A 85 -2.44 -2.02 12.91
N GLU A 86 -2.29 -0.69 12.90
CA GLU A 86 -3.41 0.25 13.05
C GLU A 86 -3.82 0.93 11.75
N PHE A 87 -3.37 0.41 10.62
CA PHE A 87 -3.78 0.88 9.31
C PHE A 87 -4.46 -0.24 8.54
N LEU A 88 -5.14 0.13 7.46
CA LEU A 88 -6.00 -0.75 6.69
C LEU A 88 -5.22 -1.66 5.74
N LEU A 89 -5.58 -2.94 5.70
CA LEU A 89 -5.12 -3.88 4.69
C LEU A 89 -6.31 -4.29 3.83
N LEU A 90 -6.15 -4.22 2.52
CA LEU A 90 -7.19 -4.60 1.56
C LEU A 90 -6.88 -5.94 0.90
N SER A 91 -7.93 -6.70 0.60
CA SER A 91 -7.81 -8.01 -0.04
C SER A 91 -8.16 -7.91 -1.52
N ASP A 92 -7.25 -8.37 -2.38
CA ASP A 92 -7.43 -8.41 -3.83
C ASP A 92 -7.17 -9.85 -4.32
N PRO A 93 -8.08 -10.80 -4.00
CA PRO A 93 -7.81 -12.22 -4.18
C PRO A 93 -7.58 -12.64 -5.65
N GLU A 94 -8.14 -11.90 -6.60
CA GLU A 94 -7.96 -12.19 -8.02
C GLU A 94 -6.84 -11.38 -8.66
N SER A 95 -6.13 -10.58 -7.87
CA SER A 95 -5.04 -9.71 -8.32
C SER A 95 -5.45 -8.69 -9.39
N LYS A 96 -6.72 -8.35 -9.46
CA LYS A 96 -7.23 -7.40 -10.47
C LYS A 96 -6.65 -5.99 -10.26
N THR A 97 -6.79 -5.46 -9.05
CA THR A 97 -6.26 -4.13 -8.71
C THR A 97 -4.73 -4.14 -8.74
N ILE A 98 -4.13 -5.21 -8.23
CA ILE A 98 -2.68 -5.40 -8.26
C ILE A 98 -2.16 -5.26 -9.68
N LYS A 99 -2.82 -5.92 -10.65
CA LYS A 99 -2.44 -5.85 -12.07
C LYS A 99 -2.72 -4.47 -12.67
N GLU A 100 -3.83 -3.85 -12.33
CA GLU A 100 -4.20 -2.53 -12.82
C GLU A 100 -3.17 -1.46 -12.43
N TYR A 101 -2.58 -1.60 -11.24
CA TYR A 101 -1.53 -0.69 -10.78
C TYR A 101 -0.14 -1.05 -11.33
N GLY A 102 -0.02 -2.17 -12.02
CA GLY A 102 1.27 -2.63 -12.53
C GLY A 102 2.15 -3.27 -11.45
N ALA A 103 1.55 -3.69 -10.34
CA ALA A 103 2.26 -4.31 -9.22
C ALA A 103 2.29 -5.84 -9.32
N TYR A 104 2.22 -6.38 -10.52
CA TYR A 104 2.27 -7.80 -10.78
C TYR A 104 3.38 -8.10 -11.77
N GLY A 105 4.23 -9.06 -11.47
CA GLY A 105 5.33 -9.37 -12.36
C GLY A 105 6.23 -10.48 -11.87
N ASP A 106 7.41 -10.56 -12.47
CA ASP A 106 8.41 -11.59 -12.20
C ASP A 106 9.14 -11.30 -10.88
N ARG A 107 9.08 -12.26 -9.97
CA ARG A 107 9.73 -12.22 -8.65
C ARG A 107 10.95 -13.15 -8.58
N GLY A 108 11.56 -13.44 -9.72
CA GLY A 108 12.72 -14.32 -9.78
C GLY A 108 12.39 -15.75 -9.40
N ILE A 109 13.08 -16.32 -8.43
CA ILE A 109 12.88 -17.71 -8.00
C ILE A 109 11.47 -17.96 -7.43
N PHE A 110 10.75 -16.91 -7.04
CA PHE A 110 9.38 -17.02 -6.54
C PHE A 110 8.32 -17.04 -7.65
N GLY A 111 8.74 -16.89 -8.92
CA GLY A 111 7.84 -16.86 -10.06
C GLY A 111 7.07 -15.57 -10.20
N MET A 112 5.93 -15.61 -10.89
CA MET A 112 5.06 -14.46 -11.07
C MET A 112 4.23 -14.20 -9.80
N GLY A 113 4.04 -12.95 -9.45
CA GLY A 113 3.25 -12.58 -8.28
C GLY A 113 3.23 -11.08 -8.05
N THR A 114 2.74 -10.70 -6.87
CA THR A 114 2.66 -9.30 -6.48
C THR A 114 4.05 -8.74 -6.23
N LEU A 115 4.36 -7.63 -6.88
CA LEU A 115 5.60 -6.91 -6.68
C LEU A 115 5.46 -5.96 -5.47
N ARG A 116 6.57 -5.70 -4.80
CA ARG A 116 6.59 -4.77 -3.68
C ARG A 116 6.71 -3.34 -4.22
N ASN A 117 5.56 -2.79 -4.62
CA ASN A 117 5.47 -1.44 -5.18
C ASN A 117 4.63 -0.55 -4.29
N THR A 118 4.98 0.73 -4.22
CA THR A 118 4.20 1.73 -3.47
C THR A 118 3.90 2.92 -4.37
N TYR A 119 2.68 3.41 -4.27
CA TYR A 119 2.19 4.56 -5.03
C TYR A 119 1.68 5.60 -4.07
N ILE A 120 2.19 6.84 -4.19
CA ILE A 120 1.61 7.96 -3.44
C ILE A 120 0.61 8.63 -4.38
N ILE A 121 -0.64 8.66 -3.96
CA ILE A 121 -1.75 9.24 -4.72
C ILE A 121 -2.09 10.58 -4.06
N ASP A 122 -2.18 11.65 -4.87
CA ASP A 122 -2.42 12.97 -4.33
C ASP A 122 -3.89 13.20 -3.96
N LYS A 123 -4.18 14.37 -3.42
CA LYS A 123 -5.52 14.73 -2.94
C LYS A 123 -6.59 14.75 -4.03
N LYS A 124 -6.18 14.78 -5.29
CA LYS A 124 -7.08 14.81 -6.46
C LYS A 124 -7.21 13.44 -7.14
N GLY A 125 -6.52 12.43 -6.63
CA GLY A 125 -6.59 11.08 -7.19
C GLY A 125 -5.58 10.80 -8.29
N LYS A 126 -4.54 11.62 -8.42
CA LYS A 126 -3.45 11.38 -9.38
C LYS A 126 -2.26 10.75 -8.69
N ILE A 127 -1.52 9.94 -9.44
CA ILE A 127 -0.27 9.35 -8.95
C ILE A 127 0.77 10.46 -8.81
N ALA A 128 1.21 10.72 -7.59
CA ALA A 128 2.24 11.72 -7.32
C ALA A 128 3.64 11.11 -7.38
N LYS A 129 3.79 9.86 -6.95
CA LYS A 129 5.09 9.18 -6.96
C LYS A 129 4.91 7.68 -7.02
N VAL A 130 5.87 7.00 -7.68
CA VAL A 130 5.90 5.54 -7.81
C VAL A 130 7.22 5.01 -7.25
N PHE A 131 7.13 3.98 -6.39
CA PHE A 131 8.29 3.24 -5.89
C PHE A 131 8.14 1.80 -6.35
N GLU A 132 9.06 1.32 -7.17
CA GLU A 132 9.03 -0.05 -7.68
C GLU A 132 10.06 -0.93 -6.99
N LYS A 133 9.70 -2.20 -6.76
CA LYS A 133 10.60 -3.20 -6.17
C LYS A 133 11.30 -2.69 -4.91
N VAL A 134 10.49 -2.21 -3.99
CA VAL A 134 10.93 -1.55 -2.76
C VAL A 134 11.69 -2.48 -1.84
N ASN A 135 12.75 -1.97 -1.21
CA ASN A 135 13.38 -2.64 -0.09
C ASN A 135 12.48 -2.42 1.14
N PRO A 136 11.98 -3.48 1.78
CA PRO A 136 11.06 -3.32 2.93
C PRO A 136 11.68 -2.60 4.12
N LYS A 137 12.99 -2.70 4.30
CA LYS A 137 13.67 -2.05 5.42
C LYS A 137 13.92 -0.58 5.10
N GLY A 138 13.38 0.31 5.93
CA GLY A 138 13.58 1.77 5.77
C GLY A 138 12.63 2.44 4.80
N HIS A 139 11.71 1.71 4.19
CA HIS A 139 10.78 2.28 3.23
C HIS A 139 9.86 3.35 3.85
N GLU A 140 9.51 3.20 5.14
CA GLU A 140 8.71 4.19 5.85
C GLU A 140 9.37 5.57 5.86
N ASP A 141 10.69 5.63 5.94
CA ASP A 141 11.43 6.89 5.94
C ASP A 141 11.45 7.51 4.53
N GLU A 142 11.57 6.68 3.49
CA GLU A 142 11.45 7.14 2.10
C GLU A 142 10.09 7.78 1.85
N ILE A 143 9.04 7.19 2.39
CA ILE A 143 7.68 7.71 2.25
C ILE A 143 7.52 9.05 2.97
N LEU A 144 8.04 9.16 4.19
CA LEU A 144 8.00 10.42 4.94
C LEU A 144 8.74 11.54 4.20
N ASP A 145 9.91 11.24 3.64
CA ASP A 145 10.67 12.21 2.85
C ASP A 145 9.90 12.63 1.60
N ALA A 146 9.30 11.69 0.90
CA ALA A 146 8.50 11.97 -0.30
C ALA A 146 7.28 12.84 0.03
N LEU A 147 6.58 12.53 1.12
CA LEU A 147 5.43 13.33 1.55
C LEU A 147 5.84 14.75 1.91
N SER A 148 6.97 14.94 2.57
CA SER A 148 7.49 16.26 2.90
C SER A 148 7.77 17.08 1.63
N SER A 149 8.33 16.46 0.59
CA SER A 149 8.57 17.12 -0.69
C SER A 149 7.28 17.53 -1.38
N LEU A 150 6.24 16.71 -1.28
CA LEU A 150 4.95 16.96 -1.93
C LEU A 150 4.14 18.07 -1.25
N GLU A 151 4.38 18.32 0.03
CA GLU A 151 3.69 19.39 0.77
C GLU A 151 4.15 20.78 0.35
N GLU A 152 5.31 20.86 -0.26
CA GLU A 152 5.86 22.11 -0.77
C GLU A 152 5.26 22.41 -2.16
#